data_ea29cac7d5cca5fbbd3397e34ae7f992
#
_entry.id   ea29cac7d5cca5fbbd3397e34ae7f992
#
_cell.length_a   1.000
_cell.length_b   1.000
_cell.length_c   1.000
_cell.angle_alpha   90.00
_cell.angle_beta   90.00
_cell.angle_gamma   90.00
#
_symmetry.space_group_name_H-M   'P 1'
#
loop_
_entity.id
_entity.type
_entity.pdbx_description
1 polymer ?
#
loop_
_entity_poly.entity_id
_entity_poly.type
_entity_poly.pdbx_seq_one_letter_code
_entity_poly.pdbx_strand_id
1 'polypeptide(L)'
;VISMLQGAPVADPAASLTTDGVVPTWMTDAAERFATFERAAYSGTYPVAEIAFSDDAHPLDVRMRVLNPMVPGDVEVSSIPTGMFEFTLRNTGDYAVHGTLAGSLLNAAGWDGITPIGEHTPGLGGNVNRLRRGGGWARVVMDNPSLDESDQFAGQLVLAADDESAAVLARCAGVEHLHAFLASRALNDGRSRLATAPTIGDPQLNAPRGGSGPSAAGRTWLGVVGVPFWLEPGESRTVRFAMSWHFANRMVDVEQFGQPHPEWGASRFYLGNAYALRYPDALAVQDDVERRWNELVARTTAWTATLTRSSLSPREVDHLAAQEAYVRSPTCFVGADGRFYGHEGSLGASTWMWSGVFGGSCPLNCTHVWQYEAALAGLWPTLERNMRDTEFDIMQAPNGSIPHRLRVPVYLPQMTDELIGGPEEPALDGMLATILKSLRDMQRGAGRDWLAARWPAIVRLYRHIAEKWDADGDGVLHGIQPSTHDIDLAGVNPFMGTLWLPP
;
A
#
# COMPACT_ATOMS: atom_id res chain seq x y z
N VAL A 1 -21.03 3.54 27.25
CA VAL A 1 -21.26 2.81 26.01
C VAL A 1 -19.92 2.61 25.33
N ILE A 2 -19.67 1.46 24.76
CA ILE A 2 -18.51 1.18 23.92
C ILE A 2 -19.05 1.00 22.51
N SER A 3 -18.58 1.85 21.59
CA SER A 3 -19.04 1.84 20.20
C SER A 3 -17.84 1.76 19.25
N MET A 4 -18.00 1.03 18.16
CA MET A 4 -17.07 1.07 17.03
C MET A 4 -17.39 2.28 16.14
N LEU A 5 -16.35 2.90 15.59
CA LEU A 5 -16.51 3.91 14.53
C LEU A 5 -16.82 3.19 13.20
N GLN A 6 -18.03 2.70 13.12
CA GLN A 6 -18.62 2.01 11.99
C GLN A 6 -20.09 2.42 11.90
N GLY A 7 -20.62 2.58 10.70
CA GLY A 7 -22.06 2.78 10.47
C GLY A 7 -22.85 1.53 10.82
N ALA A 8 -24.16 1.68 10.95
CA ALA A 8 -25.05 0.54 11.14
C ALA A 8 -24.82 -0.50 10.07
N PRO A 9 -24.78 -1.80 10.43
CA PRO A 9 -24.52 -2.86 9.47
C PRO A 9 -25.59 -2.87 8.37
N VAL A 10 -25.17 -3.03 7.13
CA VAL A 10 -26.06 -3.40 6.03
C VAL A 10 -26.70 -4.76 6.34
N ALA A 11 -27.82 -5.08 5.71
CA ALA A 11 -28.69 -6.22 6.02
C ALA A 11 -28.00 -7.60 6.06
N ASP A 12 -26.80 -7.74 5.55
CA ASP A 12 -25.94 -8.92 5.70
C ASP A 12 -24.52 -8.52 6.13
N PRO A 13 -24.24 -8.44 7.45
CA PRO A 13 -22.92 -8.10 7.95
C PRO A 13 -21.82 -9.09 7.50
N ALA A 14 -22.16 -10.35 7.29
CA ALA A 14 -21.23 -11.37 6.85
C ALA A 14 -20.75 -11.09 5.42
N ALA A 15 -21.62 -10.65 4.52
CA ALA A 15 -21.27 -10.32 3.15
C ALA A 15 -20.38 -9.07 3.02
N SER A 16 -20.37 -8.18 4.02
CA SER A 16 -19.57 -6.95 4.01
C SER A 16 -18.16 -7.10 4.59
N LEU A 17 -17.90 -8.17 5.34
CA LEU A 17 -16.63 -8.39 6.05
C LEU A 17 -15.81 -9.55 5.47
N THR A 18 -16.39 -10.37 4.63
CA THR A 18 -15.77 -11.59 4.13
C THR A 18 -15.52 -11.51 2.64
N THR A 19 -14.47 -10.94 2.27
CA THR A 19 -13.95 -11.32 0.99
C THR A 19 -13.01 -12.48 1.23
N ASP A 20 -12.31 -13.05 1.54
CA ASP A 20 -11.36 -14.13 1.33
C ASP A 20 -10.99 -14.93 2.59
N GLY A 21 -11.77 -14.85 3.65
CA GLY A 21 -11.47 -15.58 4.90
C GLY A 21 -10.22 -15.07 5.61
N VAL A 22 -9.68 -13.92 5.20
CA VAL A 22 -8.47 -13.32 5.77
C VAL A 22 -8.78 -12.41 6.95
N VAL A 23 -10.05 -12.03 7.13
CA VAL A 23 -10.48 -11.16 8.23
C VAL A 23 -10.25 -11.89 9.57
N PRO A 24 -9.45 -11.33 10.49
CA PRO A 24 -9.24 -11.94 11.79
C PRO A 24 -10.55 -12.14 12.56
N THR A 25 -10.72 -13.30 13.19
CA THR A 25 -11.94 -13.60 13.95
C THR A 25 -12.26 -12.57 15.03
N TRP A 26 -11.24 -11.96 15.65
CA TRP A 26 -11.46 -10.89 16.63
C TRP A 26 -12.14 -9.65 16.04
N MET A 27 -12.02 -9.39 14.73
CA MET A 27 -12.72 -8.26 14.08
C MET A 27 -14.21 -8.57 13.92
N THR A 28 -14.55 -9.78 13.54
CA THR A 28 -15.96 -10.22 13.47
C THR A 28 -16.60 -10.25 14.86
N ASP A 29 -15.89 -10.80 15.85
CA ASP A 29 -16.31 -10.82 17.24
C ASP A 29 -16.52 -9.39 17.81
N ALA A 30 -15.66 -8.45 17.43
CA ALA A 30 -15.79 -7.05 17.83
C ALA A 30 -17.03 -6.39 17.18
N ALA A 31 -17.29 -6.66 15.90
CA ALA A 31 -18.46 -6.15 15.20
C ALA A 31 -19.78 -6.67 15.78
N GLU A 32 -19.79 -7.90 16.30
CA GLU A 32 -20.95 -8.47 16.98
C GLU A 32 -21.14 -7.93 18.40
N ARG A 33 -20.05 -7.57 19.09
CA ARG A 33 -20.06 -7.22 20.50
C ARG A 33 -20.25 -5.74 20.79
N PHE A 34 -19.67 -4.86 19.96
CA PHE A 34 -19.73 -3.43 20.16
C PHE A 34 -20.85 -2.78 19.38
N ALA A 35 -21.48 -1.79 19.96
CA ALA A 35 -22.44 -0.97 19.22
C ALA A 35 -21.75 -0.25 18.04
N THR A 36 -22.53 0.10 17.04
CA THR A 36 -22.11 0.92 15.91
C THR A 36 -22.83 2.26 15.95
N PHE A 37 -22.35 3.24 15.22
CA PHE A 37 -23.09 4.48 15.00
C PHE A 37 -24.26 4.24 14.05
N GLU A 38 -25.38 4.92 14.29
CA GLU A 38 -26.58 4.83 13.44
C GLU A 38 -26.27 5.26 11.99
N ARG A 39 -25.47 6.32 11.85
CA ARG A 39 -25.11 6.89 10.55
C ARG A 39 -23.62 7.01 10.38
N ALA A 40 -23.14 6.62 9.20
CA ALA A 40 -21.79 6.92 8.72
C ALA A 40 -21.89 7.48 7.29
N ALA A 41 -21.39 8.68 7.07
CA ALA A 41 -21.35 9.31 5.76
C ALA A 41 -19.90 9.45 5.29
N TYR A 42 -19.61 8.82 4.15
CA TYR A 42 -18.30 8.90 3.50
C TYR A 42 -18.28 10.05 2.49
N SER A 43 -17.19 10.79 2.50
CA SER A 43 -16.82 11.72 1.44
C SER A 43 -15.30 11.69 1.26
N GLY A 44 -14.81 11.93 0.07
CA GLY A 44 -13.38 11.97 -0.14
C GLY A 44 -13.00 12.09 -1.60
N THR A 45 -11.80 12.60 -1.81
CA THR A 45 -11.11 12.59 -3.08
C THR A 45 -9.73 12.02 -2.81
N TYR A 46 -9.41 10.88 -3.43
CA TYR A 46 -8.12 10.22 -3.19
C TYR A 46 -6.96 11.24 -3.27
N PRO A 47 -5.96 11.23 -2.36
CA PRO A 47 -5.69 10.25 -1.29
C PRO A 47 -6.26 10.64 0.09
N VAL A 48 -7.27 11.49 0.15
CA VAL A 48 -7.93 11.89 1.39
C VAL A 48 -9.32 11.29 1.46
N ALA A 49 -9.65 10.64 2.58
CA ALA A 49 -10.99 10.16 2.89
C ALA A 49 -11.51 10.83 4.16
N GLU A 50 -12.79 11.18 4.17
CA GLU A 50 -13.49 11.68 5.35
C GLU A 50 -14.72 10.82 5.64
N ILE A 51 -14.90 10.45 6.91
CA ILE A 51 -16.08 9.73 7.38
C ILE A 51 -16.66 10.47 8.57
N ALA A 52 -17.93 10.83 8.49
CA ALA A 52 -18.68 11.43 9.57
C ALA A 52 -19.59 10.39 10.21
N PHE A 53 -19.43 10.18 11.51
CA PHE A 53 -20.26 9.29 12.33
C PHE A 53 -21.16 10.11 13.23
N SER A 54 -22.45 9.79 13.24
CA SER A 54 -23.45 10.43 14.11
C SER A 54 -24.51 9.43 14.55
N ASP A 55 -25.07 9.70 15.73
CA ASP A 55 -26.09 8.88 16.35
C ASP A 55 -26.98 9.74 17.23
N ASP A 56 -28.30 9.63 17.09
CA ASP A 56 -29.24 10.43 17.90
C ASP A 56 -29.26 9.99 19.37
N ALA A 57 -28.80 8.77 19.68
CA ALA A 57 -28.69 8.26 21.04
C ALA A 57 -27.39 8.72 21.76
N HIS A 58 -26.42 9.29 21.04
CA HIS A 58 -25.14 9.70 21.58
C HIS A 58 -24.88 11.18 21.27
N PRO A 59 -24.62 12.01 22.28
CA PRO A 59 -24.35 13.43 22.08
C PRO A 59 -22.90 13.67 21.60
N LEU A 60 -22.40 12.86 20.68
CA LEU A 60 -21.03 12.91 20.16
C LEU A 60 -21.01 12.69 18.66
N ASP A 61 -20.72 13.73 17.93
CA ASP A 61 -20.33 13.59 16.52
C ASP A 61 -18.84 13.30 16.41
N VAL A 62 -18.50 12.34 15.58
CA VAL A 62 -17.11 12.00 15.27
C VAL A 62 -16.85 12.16 13.78
N ARG A 63 -15.88 12.96 13.43
CA ARG A 63 -15.39 13.06 12.06
C ARG A 63 -13.98 12.50 11.99
N MET A 64 -13.78 11.50 11.16
CA MET A 64 -12.49 10.91 10.87
C MET A 64 -12.02 11.38 9.50
N ARG A 65 -10.81 11.94 9.42
CA ARG A 65 -10.09 12.17 8.18
C ARG A 65 -8.90 11.23 8.12
N VAL A 66 -8.79 10.51 7.00
CA VAL A 66 -7.69 9.56 6.75
C VAL A 66 -6.94 10.02 5.53
N LEU A 67 -5.62 10.00 5.59
CA LEU A 67 -4.77 10.23 4.45
C LEU A 67 -3.48 9.41 4.53
N ASN A 68 -2.93 9.11 3.37
CA ASN A 68 -1.56 8.66 3.20
C ASN A 68 -0.82 9.76 2.42
N PRO A 69 0.38 10.21 2.86
CA PRO A 69 1.07 11.31 2.24
C PRO A 69 1.26 11.09 0.73
N MET A 70 0.79 12.03 -0.07
CA MET A 70 0.90 11.97 -1.52
C MET A 70 1.17 13.36 -2.09
N VAL A 71 2.29 13.46 -2.81
CA VAL A 71 2.72 14.70 -3.47
C VAL A 71 3.20 14.34 -4.87
N PRO A 72 2.46 14.69 -5.93
CA PRO A 72 2.92 14.48 -7.30
C PRO A 72 4.31 15.04 -7.53
N GLY A 73 5.16 14.28 -8.21
CA GLY A 73 6.57 14.63 -8.44
C GLY A 73 7.52 14.32 -7.27
N ASP A 74 7.01 14.09 -6.06
CA ASP A 74 7.81 13.76 -4.88
C ASP A 74 7.60 12.30 -4.46
N VAL A 75 8.44 11.43 -5.01
CA VAL A 75 8.39 9.98 -4.75
C VAL A 75 8.73 9.68 -3.28
N GLU A 76 9.65 10.43 -2.69
CA GLU A 76 10.08 10.19 -1.30
C GLU A 76 8.95 10.43 -0.30
N VAL A 77 8.23 11.53 -0.43
CA VAL A 77 7.04 11.81 0.40
C VAL A 77 5.93 10.82 0.09
N SER A 78 5.69 10.56 -1.19
CA SER A 78 4.61 9.68 -1.62
C SER A 78 4.83 8.20 -1.28
N SER A 79 6.03 7.81 -0.86
CA SER A 79 6.41 6.45 -0.46
C SER A 79 6.69 6.29 1.03
N ILE A 80 6.33 7.26 1.87
CA ILE A 80 6.40 7.10 3.33
C ILE A 80 5.41 6.00 3.76
N PRO A 81 5.87 4.91 4.42
CA PRO A 81 5.01 3.80 4.77
C PRO A 81 4.20 4.12 6.05
N THR A 82 3.15 4.93 5.88
CA THR A 82 2.29 5.39 6.99
C THR A 82 0.85 5.61 6.56
N GLY A 83 -0.09 5.45 7.48
CA GLY A 83 -1.45 5.95 7.41
C GLY A 83 -1.68 6.97 8.52
N MET A 84 -2.23 8.13 8.19
CA MET A 84 -2.47 9.24 9.11
C MET A 84 -3.97 9.42 9.32
N PHE A 85 -4.40 9.55 10.57
CA PHE A 85 -5.80 9.65 10.96
C PHE A 85 -6.00 10.86 11.87
N GLU A 86 -6.94 11.73 11.55
CA GLU A 86 -7.36 12.84 12.39
C GLU A 86 -8.83 12.65 12.77
N PHE A 87 -9.11 12.58 14.06
CA PHE A 87 -10.45 12.45 14.59
C PHE A 87 -10.86 13.77 15.25
N THR A 88 -11.92 14.40 14.75
CA THR A 88 -12.56 15.52 15.42
C THR A 88 -13.78 15.02 16.15
N LEU A 89 -13.73 15.10 17.47
CA LEU A 89 -14.82 14.77 18.39
C LEU A 89 -15.56 16.06 18.74
N ARG A 90 -16.88 16.10 18.64
CA ARG A 90 -17.71 17.26 19.00
C ARG A 90 -18.84 16.82 19.89
N ASN A 91 -18.94 17.45 21.05
CA ASN A 91 -20.11 17.30 21.93
C ASN A 91 -21.29 18.09 21.36
N THR A 92 -22.37 17.42 20.97
CA THR A 92 -23.61 18.01 20.45
C THR A 92 -24.72 18.12 21.49
N GLY A 93 -24.49 17.58 22.69
CA GLY A 93 -25.44 17.61 23.79
C GLY A 93 -25.36 18.87 24.65
N ASP A 94 -26.17 18.90 25.67
CA ASP A 94 -26.29 19.98 26.66
C ASP A 94 -25.60 19.70 28.01
N TYR A 95 -24.87 18.58 28.10
CA TYR A 95 -24.07 18.17 29.27
C TYR A 95 -22.66 17.74 28.83
N ALA A 96 -21.70 17.73 29.77
CA ALA A 96 -20.35 17.33 29.50
C ALA A 96 -20.26 15.83 29.11
N VAL A 97 -19.50 15.52 28.04
CA VAL A 97 -19.25 14.16 27.56
C VAL A 97 -17.79 13.82 27.80
N HIS A 98 -17.54 12.64 28.33
CA HIS A 98 -16.19 12.13 28.50
C HIS A 98 -16.09 10.68 28.02
N GLY A 99 -14.93 10.29 27.62
CA GLY A 99 -14.68 8.95 27.11
C GLY A 99 -13.23 8.73 26.69
N THR A 100 -13.02 7.66 25.94
CA THR A 100 -11.72 7.33 25.37
C THR A 100 -11.88 6.98 23.90
N LEU A 101 -11.13 7.65 23.04
CA LEU A 101 -10.98 7.25 21.66
C LEU A 101 -9.80 6.28 21.57
N ALA A 102 -10.04 5.07 21.11
CA ALA A 102 -9.01 4.03 21.03
C ALA A 102 -8.80 3.53 19.62
N GLY A 103 -7.53 3.40 19.24
CA GLY A 103 -7.08 2.67 18.06
C GLY A 103 -6.45 1.33 18.46
N SER A 104 -6.68 0.28 17.67
CA SER A 104 -6.04 -1.02 17.85
C SER A 104 -5.41 -1.49 16.54
N LEU A 105 -4.28 -2.16 16.63
CA LEU A 105 -3.55 -2.71 15.49
C LEU A 105 -3.01 -4.09 15.84
N LEU A 106 -3.16 -5.03 14.91
CA LEU A 106 -2.58 -6.36 15.03
C LEU A 106 -1.06 -6.30 14.79
N ASN A 107 -0.28 -6.98 15.63
CA ASN A 107 1.12 -7.22 15.33
C ASN A 107 1.24 -8.33 14.28
N ALA A 108 1.37 -7.92 13.02
CA ALA A 108 1.41 -8.81 11.86
C ALA A 108 2.83 -9.24 11.46
N ALA A 109 3.87 -8.95 12.27
CA ALA A 109 5.22 -9.42 11.98
C ALA A 109 5.28 -10.96 12.03
N GLY A 110 5.72 -11.58 10.93
CA GLY A 110 5.73 -13.03 10.75
C GLY A 110 4.50 -13.59 9.98
N TRP A 111 3.48 -12.78 9.71
CA TRP A 111 2.34 -13.22 8.94
C TRP A 111 2.63 -13.13 7.43
N ASP A 112 2.21 -14.16 6.71
CA ASP A 112 2.43 -14.28 5.26
C ASP A 112 1.50 -13.40 4.40
N GLY A 113 0.54 -12.71 5.02
CA GLY A 113 -0.42 -11.85 4.33
C GLY A 113 -1.59 -12.61 3.67
N ILE A 114 -1.63 -13.92 3.73
CA ILE A 114 -2.56 -14.80 3.00
C ILE A 114 -3.31 -15.73 3.94
N THR A 115 -2.59 -16.40 4.85
CA THR A 115 -3.19 -17.37 5.77
C THR A 115 -4.20 -16.70 6.69
N PRO A 116 -5.45 -17.20 6.78
CA PRO A 116 -6.44 -16.63 7.68
C PRO A 116 -5.94 -16.57 9.12
N ILE A 117 -6.10 -15.40 9.77
CA ILE A 117 -5.69 -15.21 11.16
C ILE A 117 -6.78 -15.77 12.08
N GLY A 118 -6.47 -16.87 12.74
CA GLY A 118 -7.38 -17.59 13.63
C GLY A 118 -6.75 -17.96 14.95
N GLU A 119 -7.22 -19.07 15.51
CA GLU A 119 -6.70 -19.58 16.79
C GLU A 119 -5.26 -20.04 16.72
N HIS A 120 -4.81 -20.50 15.57
CA HIS A 120 -3.43 -20.88 15.30
C HIS A 120 -3.08 -20.51 13.86
N THR A 121 -2.22 -19.52 13.69
CA THR A 121 -1.79 -19.02 12.36
C THR A 121 -0.30 -19.31 12.19
N PRO A 122 0.10 -20.10 11.18
CA PRO A 122 1.51 -20.34 10.87
C PRO A 122 2.27 -19.03 10.71
N GLY A 123 3.54 -19.02 11.12
CA GLY A 123 4.39 -17.82 11.07
C GLY A 123 4.19 -16.83 12.21
N LEU A 124 3.08 -16.90 12.95
CA LEU A 124 2.88 -16.13 14.16
C LEU A 124 3.40 -16.87 15.40
N GLY A 125 3.81 -16.11 16.40
CA GLY A 125 4.41 -16.57 17.64
C GLY A 125 5.74 -15.88 17.91
N GLY A 126 6.01 -15.55 19.18
CA GLY A 126 7.16 -14.73 19.54
C GLY A 126 6.96 -13.22 19.32
N ASN A 127 5.79 -12.80 18.82
CA ASN A 127 5.44 -11.40 18.61
C ASN A 127 5.49 -10.60 19.93
N VAL A 128 6.10 -9.42 19.88
CA VAL A 128 6.28 -8.54 21.05
C VAL A 128 5.80 -7.13 20.71
N ASN A 129 5.00 -6.58 21.63
CA ASN A 129 4.59 -5.18 21.60
C ASN A 129 5.28 -4.42 22.73
N ARG A 130 5.80 -3.22 22.46
CA ARG A 130 6.53 -2.38 23.40
C ARG A 130 5.96 -0.97 23.42
N LEU A 131 5.76 -0.44 24.63
CA LEU A 131 5.36 0.96 24.81
C LEU A 131 6.57 1.89 24.63
N ARG A 132 6.38 2.98 23.89
CA ARG A 132 7.29 4.11 23.80
C ARG A 132 6.51 5.42 23.98
N ARG A 133 7.06 6.34 24.76
CA ARG A 133 6.49 7.69 24.96
C ARG A 133 7.55 8.74 24.73
N GLY A 134 7.16 9.90 24.28
CA GLY A 134 8.03 11.05 24.06
C GLY A 134 7.55 11.94 22.92
N GLY A 135 7.95 13.23 22.93
CA GLY A 135 7.58 14.18 21.90
C GLY A 135 6.09 14.51 21.83
N GLY A 136 5.33 14.26 22.90
CA GLY A 136 3.88 14.44 22.91
C GLY A 136 3.07 13.23 22.42
N TRP A 137 3.74 12.11 22.07
CA TRP A 137 3.11 10.92 21.52
C TRP A 137 3.25 9.68 22.42
N ALA A 138 2.23 8.85 22.43
CA ALA A 138 2.28 7.48 22.93
C ALA A 138 2.25 6.50 21.77
N ARG A 139 3.15 5.51 21.78
CA ARG A 139 3.36 4.55 20.68
C ARG A 139 3.36 3.13 21.18
N VAL A 140 2.80 2.21 20.42
CA VAL A 140 3.01 0.77 20.52
C VAL A 140 3.87 0.34 19.35
N VAL A 141 5.08 -0.11 19.63
CA VAL A 141 6.02 -0.66 18.65
C VAL A 141 5.87 -2.17 18.66
N MET A 142 5.64 -2.77 17.52
CA MET A 142 5.25 -4.15 17.32
C MET A 142 6.21 -4.83 16.36
N ASP A 143 6.85 -5.90 16.78
CA ASP A 143 7.77 -6.71 15.98
C ASP A 143 7.71 -8.19 16.38
N ASN A 144 8.54 -9.01 15.75
CA ASN A 144 8.72 -10.40 16.10
C ASN A 144 10.24 -10.74 16.19
N PRO A 145 10.85 -10.58 17.36
CA PRO A 145 12.29 -10.82 17.54
C PRO A 145 12.70 -12.30 17.49
N SER A 146 11.77 -13.22 17.30
CA SER A 146 12.07 -14.63 17.08
C SER A 146 12.35 -14.99 15.62
N LEU A 147 12.05 -14.09 14.69
CA LEU A 147 12.36 -14.27 13.29
C LEU A 147 13.81 -13.90 12.99
N ASP A 148 14.39 -14.54 11.99
CA ASP A 148 15.65 -14.12 11.41
C ASP A 148 15.49 -12.76 10.74
N GLU A 149 16.49 -11.89 10.85
CA GLU A 149 16.44 -10.55 10.24
C GLU A 149 16.29 -10.60 8.70
N SER A 150 16.69 -11.69 8.07
CA SER A 150 16.55 -11.93 6.63
C SER A 150 15.19 -12.53 6.23
N ASP A 151 14.34 -12.89 7.20
CA ASP A 151 13.02 -13.42 6.89
C ASP A 151 12.18 -12.36 6.16
N GLN A 152 11.50 -12.77 5.09
CA GLN A 152 10.68 -11.85 4.30
C GLN A 152 9.52 -11.22 5.08
N PHE A 153 9.05 -11.89 6.13
CA PHE A 153 7.97 -11.44 6.99
C PHE A 153 8.47 -10.75 8.26
N ALA A 154 9.80 -10.67 8.43
CA ALA A 154 10.39 -9.88 9.49
C ALA A 154 10.14 -8.39 9.22
N GLY A 155 9.55 -7.73 10.20
CA GLY A 155 9.20 -6.32 10.07
C GLY A 155 8.74 -5.73 11.38
N GLN A 156 8.42 -4.45 11.33
CA GLN A 156 7.96 -3.68 12.48
C GLN A 156 6.76 -2.83 12.10
N LEU A 157 5.81 -2.70 13.02
CA LEU A 157 4.69 -1.78 12.93
C LEU A 157 4.67 -0.85 14.14
N VAL A 158 4.12 0.35 13.96
CA VAL A 158 3.88 1.29 15.06
C VAL A 158 2.44 1.80 14.96
N LEU A 159 1.71 1.75 16.07
CA LEU A 159 0.48 2.50 16.26
C LEU A 159 0.77 3.62 17.26
N ALA A 160 0.47 4.85 16.90
CA ALA A 160 0.76 6.03 17.70
C ALA A 160 -0.45 6.93 17.84
N ALA A 161 -0.52 7.70 18.95
CA ALA A 161 -1.48 8.78 19.17
C ALA A 161 -0.78 10.03 19.73
N ASP A 162 -1.27 11.22 19.35
CA ASP A 162 -0.71 12.53 19.71
C ASP A 162 -1.09 12.97 21.15
N ASP A 163 -1.00 12.03 22.07
CA ASP A 163 -1.19 12.27 23.49
C ASP A 163 -0.21 11.38 24.29
N GLU A 164 0.83 11.97 24.83
CA GLU A 164 1.83 11.22 25.60
C GLU A 164 1.23 10.57 26.85
N SER A 165 0.12 11.08 27.36
CA SER A 165 -0.62 10.52 28.49
C SER A 165 -1.60 9.41 28.12
N ALA A 166 -1.78 9.11 26.82
CA ALA A 166 -2.71 8.09 26.35
C ALA A 166 -2.47 6.74 27.03
N ALA A 167 -3.54 6.04 27.37
CA ALA A 167 -3.45 4.68 27.92
C ALA A 167 -3.02 3.69 26.83
N VAL A 168 -2.18 2.74 27.20
CA VAL A 168 -1.68 1.74 26.25
C VAL A 168 -1.89 0.33 26.80
N LEU A 169 -2.46 -0.54 25.98
CA LEU A 169 -2.54 -1.98 26.20
C LEU A 169 -1.64 -2.70 25.19
N ALA A 170 -0.43 -3.05 25.62
CA ALA A 170 0.52 -3.72 24.75
C ALA A 170 0.19 -5.21 24.55
N ARG A 171 -0.48 -5.84 25.52
CA ARG A 171 -0.86 -7.26 25.54
C ARG A 171 -2.37 -7.42 25.44
N CYS A 172 -2.90 -7.38 24.25
CA CYS A 172 -4.32 -7.61 23.99
C CYS A 172 -4.46 -8.88 23.13
N ALA A 173 -5.10 -9.91 23.65
CA ALA A 173 -5.23 -11.21 22.98
C ALA A 173 -6.52 -11.34 22.14
N GLY A 174 -7.42 -10.36 22.22
CA GLY A 174 -8.67 -10.40 21.49
C GLY A 174 -9.72 -9.45 22.08
N VAL A 175 -10.96 -9.59 21.61
CA VAL A 175 -12.08 -8.68 21.88
C VAL A 175 -12.42 -8.56 23.38
N GLU A 176 -12.30 -9.63 24.15
CA GLU A 176 -12.56 -9.63 25.60
C GLU A 176 -11.60 -8.71 26.35
N HIS A 177 -10.30 -8.78 26.02
CA HIS A 177 -9.28 -7.91 26.60
C HIS A 177 -9.48 -6.45 26.16
N LEU A 178 -9.83 -6.23 24.89
CA LEU A 178 -10.17 -4.91 24.37
C LEU A 178 -11.38 -4.32 25.11
N HIS A 179 -12.44 -5.10 25.28
CA HIS A 179 -13.63 -4.69 26.03
C HIS A 179 -13.30 -4.33 27.48
N ALA A 180 -12.55 -5.20 28.18
CA ALA A 180 -12.16 -4.97 29.57
C ALA A 180 -11.30 -3.69 29.70
N PHE A 181 -10.40 -3.44 28.76
CA PHE A 181 -9.60 -2.22 28.70
C PHE A 181 -10.51 -0.99 28.56
N LEU A 182 -11.39 -0.97 27.55
CA LEU A 182 -12.29 0.15 27.27
C LEU A 182 -13.33 0.40 28.37
N ALA A 183 -13.77 -0.66 29.04
CA ALA A 183 -14.72 -0.57 30.14
C ALA A 183 -14.09 -0.14 31.48
N SER A 184 -12.76 -0.05 31.56
CA SER A 184 -12.09 0.26 32.83
C SER A 184 -12.40 1.70 33.30
N ARG A 185 -12.73 1.87 34.58
CA ARG A 185 -12.99 3.17 35.17
C ARG A 185 -11.82 4.14 35.06
N ALA A 186 -10.59 3.61 35.13
CA ALA A 186 -9.37 4.41 35.03
C ALA A 186 -9.23 5.16 33.69
N LEU A 187 -9.78 4.61 32.60
CA LEU A 187 -9.83 5.28 31.30
C LEU A 187 -10.95 6.32 31.22
N ASN A 188 -12.08 6.04 31.88
CA ASN A 188 -13.30 6.81 31.70
C ASN A 188 -13.41 8.00 32.66
N ASP A 189 -12.49 8.16 33.65
CA ASP A 189 -12.47 9.26 34.60
C ASP A 189 -12.12 10.62 33.97
N GLY A 190 -11.66 10.68 32.72
CA GLY A 190 -11.24 11.91 32.02
C GLY A 190 -10.12 12.71 32.73
N ARG A 191 -9.77 12.33 33.94
CA ARG A 191 -8.83 13.02 34.86
C ARG A 191 -7.53 12.26 35.08
N SER A 192 -7.46 11.01 34.69
CA SER A 192 -6.27 10.19 34.91
C SER A 192 -5.15 10.54 33.94
N ARG A 193 -4.28 11.44 34.35
CA ARG A 193 -3.06 11.82 33.60
C ARG A 193 -1.95 10.77 33.65
N LEU A 194 -2.17 9.59 34.27
CA LEU A 194 -1.13 8.59 34.52
C LEU A 194 -1.69 7.16 34.63
N ALA A 195 -2.68 6.79 33.85
CA ALA A 195 -3.06 5.38 33.81
C ALA A 195 -1.96 4.56 33.08
N THR A 196 -0.97 4.08 33.84
CA THR A 196 -0.44 2.76 33.52
C THR A 196 -1.65 1.84 33.38
N ALA A 197 -1.72 1.05 32.31
CA ALA A 197 -2.85 0.17 32.01
C ALA A 197 -3.48 -0.35 33.32
N PRO A 198 -4.81 -0.22 33.51
CA PRO A 198 -5.44 -0.64 34.74
C PRO A 198 -5.00 -2.08 35.01
N THR A 199 -4.62 -2.37 36.24
CA THR A 199 -4.37 -3.73 36.69
C THR A 199 -5.73 -4.43 36.65
N ILE A 200 -6.08 -4.97 35.48
CA ILE A 200 -7.25 -5.83 35.35
C ILE A 200 -6.88 -7.06 36.17
N GLY A 201 -7.78 -7.52 37.01
CA GLY A 201 -7.50 -8.55 38.02
C GLY A 201 -7.07 -9.94 37.49
N ASP A 202 -6.72 -10.00 36.21
CA ASP A 202 -6.11 -11.18 35.57
C ASP A 202 -4.57 -11.01 35.59
N PRO A 203 -3.83 -11.89 36.31
CA PRO A 203 -2.37 -11.88 36.29
C PRO A 203 -1.74 -12.02 34.89
N GLN A 204 -2.49 -12.57 33.91
CA GLN A 204 -2.03 -12.71 32.52
C GLN A 204 -2.08 -11.38 31.77
N LEU A 205 -2.86 -10.40 32.23
CA LEU A 205 -2.93 -9.05 31.65
C LEU A 205 -1.88 -8.10 32.23
N ASN A 206 -1.21 -8.49 33.32
CA ASN A 206 -0.10 -7.75 33.90
C ASN A 206 1.15 -7.95 33.04
N ALA A 207 1.25 -7.15 31.96
CA ALA A 207 2.47 -7.09 31.17
C ALA A 207 3.66 -6.63 32.03
N PRO A 208 4.87 -7.17 31.82
CA PRO A 208 6.09 -6.58 32.38
C PRO A 208 6.11 -5.09 32.07
N ARG A 209 6.60 -4.25 33.00
CA ARG A 209 6.64 -2.78 32.78
C ARG A 209 7.22 -2.46 31.40
N GLY A 210 6.36 -2.01 30.47
CA GLY A 210 6.74 -1.52 29.14
C GLY A 210 6.56 -2.45 27.94
N GLY A 211 5.98 -3.66 28.09
CA GLY A 211 5.76 -4.54 26.91
C GLY A 211 4.83 -5.74 27.15
N SER A 212 4.51 -6.49 26.08
CA SER A 212 3.61 -7.64 26.12
C SER A 212 4.28 -8.96 26.56
N GLY A 213 5.61 -9.05 26.41
CA GLY A 213 6.29 -10.33 26.28
C GLY A 213 5.95 -11.04 24.97
N PRO A 214 6.62 -12.16 24.64
CA PRO A 214 6.39 -12.90 23.43
C PRO A 214 5.02 -13.57 23.43
N SER A 215 4.38 -13.62 22.25
CA SER A 215 3.15 -14.39 22.06
C SER A 215 3.44 -15.89 21.97
N ALA A 216 2.43 -16.70 22.26
CA ALA A 216 2.52 -18.16 22.06
C ALA A 216 2.61 -18.50 20.56
N ALA A 217 3.14 -19.69 20.27
CA ALA A 217 3.20 -20.21 18.90
C ALA A 217 1.80 -20.20 18.25
N GLY A 218 1.74 -19.72 17.02
CA GLY A 218 0.50 -19.56 16.26
C GLY A 218 -0.37 -18.38 16.67
N ARG A 219 0.07 -17.57 17.64
CA ARG A 219 -0.68 -16.42 18.18
C ARG A 219 0.10 -15.13 18.01
N THR A 220 -0.62 -14.02 18.06
CA THR A 220 -0.04 -12.67 18.10
C THR A 220 -0.77 -11.78 19.10
N TRP A 221 -0.32 -10.55 19.24
CA TRP A 221 -0.91 -9.55 20.10
C TRP A 221 -1.53 -8.40 19.28
N LEU A 222 -2.63 -7.87 19.75
CA LEU A 222 -3.06 -6.51 19.39
C LEU A 222 -2.33 -5.50 20.28
N GLY A 223 -1.92 -4.39 19.68
CA GLY A 223 -1.53 -3.18 20.39
C GLY A 223 -2.69 -2.21 20.42
N VAL A 224 -2.99 -1.59 21.55
CA VAL A 224 -4.08 -0.63 21.70
C VAL A 224 -3.53 0.65 22.30
N VAL A 225 -3.94 1.82 21.74
CA VAL A 225 -3.68 3.14 22.28
C VAL A 225 -5.02 3.85 22.47
N GLY A 226 -5.30 4.31 23.70
CA GLY A 226 -6.54 4.98 24.06
C GLY A 226 -6.29 6.40 24.57
N VAL A 227 -6.86 7.40 23.88
CA VAL A 227 -6.75 8.81 24.22
C VAL A 227 -8.01 9.23 24.99
N PRO A 228 -7.91 9.58 26.28
CA PRO A 228 -9.05 10.05 27.03
C PRO A 228 -9.45 11.46 26.59
N PHE A 229 -10.75 11.75 26.61
CA PHE A 229 -11.26 13.09 26.30
C PHE A 229 -12.35 13.50 27.27
N TRP A 230 -12.49 14.81 27.45
CA TRP A 230 -13.57 15.49 28.17
C TRP A 230 -13.99 16.67 27.32
N LEU A 231 -15.28 16.79 27.02
CA LEU A 231 -15.84 17.84 26.19
C LEU A 231 -17.03 18.48 26.88
N GLU A 232 -16.98 19.78 27.12
CA GLU A 232 -18.11 20.56 27.54
C GLU A 232 -19.16 20.70 26.41
N PRO A 233 -20.42 21.10 26.67
CA PRO A 233 -21.40 21.32 25.63
C PRO A 233 -20.89 22.20 24.49
N GLY A 234 -20.99 21.72 23.26
CA GLY A 234 -20.52 22.39 22.04
C GLY A 234 -19.02 22.38 21.81
N GLU A 235 -18.23 21.85 22.75
CA GLU A 235 -16.77 21.76 22.60
C GLU A 235 -16.37 20.70 21.57
N SER A 236 -15.22 20.95 20.94
CA SER A 236 -14.60 20.00 19.99
C SER A 236 -13.13 19.78 20.32
N ARG A 237 -12.66 18.56 20.12
CA ARG A 237 -11.25 18.19 20.24
C ARG A 237 -10.81 17.38 19.02
N THR A 238 -9.60 17.66 18.50
CA THR A 238 -8.95 16.81 17.49
C THR A 238 -7.94 15.91 18.17
N VAL A 239 -7.95 14.63 17.80
CA VAL A 239 -7.00 13.60 18.22
C VAL A 239 -6.41 12.99 16.97
N ARG A 240 -5.09 12.80 16.95
CA ARG A 240 -4.36 12.22 15.82
C ARG A 240 -3.87 10.85 16.16
N PHE A 241 -4.00 9.94 15.19
CA PHE A 241 -3.36 8.62 15.21
C PHE A 241 -2.53 8.44 13.95
N ALA A 242 -1.49 7.63 14.07
CA ALA A 242 -0.74 7.15 12.91
C ALA A 242 -0.48 5.66 13.02
N MET A 243 -0.46 5.02 11.88
CA MET A 243 0.02 3.65 11.70
C MET A 243 1.20 3.71 10.75
N SER A 244 2.38 3.29 11.20
CA SER A 244 3.59 3.22 10.39
C SER A 244 4.11 1.79 10.33
N TRP A 245 4.74 1.42 9.21
CA TRP A 245 5.28 0.07 9.03
C TRP A 245 6.64 0.08 8.37
N HIS A 246 7.40 -1.00 8.58
CA HIS A 246 8.68 -1.25 7.94
C HIS A 246 8.85 -2.76 7.74
N PHE A 247 8.86 -3.19 6.48
CA PHE A 247 9.15 -4.55 6.04
C PHE A 247 10.18 -4.45 4.93
N ALA A 248 11.46 -4.65 5.28
CA ALA A 248 12.57 -4.40 4.36
C ALA A 248 12.71 -5.48 3.30
N ASN A 249 12.42 -6.74 3.67
CA ASN A 249 12.81 -7.93 2.95
C ASN A 249 11.78 -8.35 1.92
N ARG A 250 11.71 -7.61 0.80
CA ARG A 250 10.92 -8.06 -0.34
C ARG A 250 11.68 -9.16 -1.08
N MET A 251 11.09 -10.34 -1.08
CA MET A 251 11.53 -11.45 -1.91
C MET A 251 10.71 -11.47 -3.20
N VAL A 252 11.32 -11.88 -4.29
CA VAL A 252 10.63 -12.20 -5.54
C VAL A 252 10.86 -13.66 -5.87
N ASP A 253 9.81 -14.30 -6.38
CA ASP A 253 9.85 -15.69 -6.79
C ASP A 253 9.71 -15.76 -8.31
N VAL A 254 10.67 -16.40 -8.96
CA VAL A 254 10.68 -16.59 -10.41
C VAL A 254 10.28 -18.01 -10.81
N GLU A 255 9.69 -18.75 -9.89
CA GLU A 255 9.10 -20.05 -10.22
C GLU A 255 8.02 -19.87 -11.27
N GLN A 256 8.12 -20.69 -12.31
CA GLN A 256 7.02 -20.88 -13.24
C GLN A 256 6.24 -22.12 -12.85
N PHE A 257 4.96 -21.97 -12.62
CA PHE A 257 4.06 -23.09 -12.28
C PHE A 257 4.53 -23.92 -11.07
N GLY A 258 5.16 -23.26 -10.09
CA GLY A 258 5.64 -23.91 -8.87
C GLY A 258 6.90 -24.78 -9.05
N GLN A 259 7.66 -24.58 -10.12
CA GLN A 259 8.92 -25.28 -10.34
C GLN A 259 10.11 -24.32 -10.33
N PRO A 260 11.22 -24.68 -9.66
CA PRO A 260 12.45 -23.91 -9.72
C PRO A 260 12.95 -23.79 -11.16
N HIS A 261 13.59 -22.66 -11.46
CA HIS A 261 14.21 -22.48 -12.79
C HIS A 261 15.25 -23.56 -13.03
N PRO A 262 15.18 -24.32 -14.15
CA PRO A 262 16.00 -25.49 -14.38
C PRO A 262 17.51 -25.19 -14.43
N GLU A 263 17.91 -23.99 -14.86
CA GLU A 263 19.32 -23.61 -14.97
C GLU A 263 19.91 -23.08 -13.64
N TRP A 264 19.09 -22.45 -12.80
CA TRP A 264 19.61 -21.76 -11.63
C TRP A 264 19.40 -22.51 -10.31
N GLY A 265 18.53 -23.50 -10.30
CA GLY A 265 18.24 -24.29 -9.11
C GLY A 265 17.64 -23.50 -7.94
N ALA A 266 17.40 -22.20 -8.14
CA ALA A 266 16.81 -21.29 -7.18
C ALA A 266 15.75 -20.45 -7.88
N SER A 267 14.62 -20.30 -7.23
CA SER A 267 13.48 -19.53 -7.74
C SER A 267 13.27 -18.23 -6.98
N ARG A 268 13.85 -18.10 -5.78
CA ARG A 268 13.56 -17.04 -4.85
C ARG A 268 14.77 -16.14 -4.60
N PHE A 269 14.58 -14.84 -4.80
CA PHE A 269 15.64 -13.85 -4.75
C PHE A 269 15.24 -12.66 -3.89
N TYR A 270 16.23 -12.05 -3.23
CA TYR A 270 16.05 -10.80 -2.50
C TYR A 270 16.04 -9.61 -3.46
N LEU A 271 15.01 -8.79 -3.37
CA LEU A 271 14.89 -7.53 -4.08
C LEU A 271 14.91 -6.33 -3.13
N GLY A 272 14.34 -6.47 -1.96
CA GLY A 272 14.21 -5.40 -0.96
C GLY A 272 13.20 -4.31 -1.35
N ASN A 273 12.94 -3.40 -0.42
CA ASN A 273 12.11 -2.22 -0.62
C ASN A 273 12.95 -0.94 -0.49
N ALA A 274 12.80 0.01 -1.41
CA ALA A 274 13.59 1.26 -1.44
C ALA A 274 13.40 2.11 -0.18
N TYR A 275 12.22 2.16 0.42
CA TYR A 275 11.98 2.94 1.63
C TYR A 275 12.82 2.45 2.82
N ALA A 276 13.19 1.17 2.85
CA ALA A 276 14.06 0.61 3.88
C ALA A 276 15.50 1.12 3.82
N LEU A 277 15.93 1.72 2.71
CA LEU A 277 17.21 2.42 2.62
C LEU A 277 17.19 3.79 3.33
N ARG A 278 16.00 4.36 3.56
CA ARG A 278 15.84 5.66 4.23
C ARG A 278 15.53 5.50 5.72
N TYR A 279 14.78 4.48 6.07
CA TYR A 279 14.32 4.24 7.42
C TYR A 279 14.86 2.89 7.92
N PRO A 280 15.51 2.85 9.09
CA PRO A 280 16.01 1.58 9.66
C PRO A 280 14.90 0.72 10.25
N ASP A 281 13.78 1.32 10.66
CA ASP A 281 12.64 0.64 11.27
C ASP A 281 11.35 1.48 11.19
N ALA A 282 10.22 0.94 11.64
CA ALA A 282 8.95 1.66 11.64
C ALA A 282 8.90 2.80 12.65
N LEU A 283 9.69 2.74 13.72
CA LEU A 283 9.78 3.82 14.69
C LEU A 283 10.42 5.07 14.05
N ALA A 284 11.45 4.91 13.23
CA ALA A 284 12.06 6.00 12.48
C ALA A 284 11.09 6.60 11.45
N VAL A 285 10.26 5.78 10.80
CA VAL A 285 9.15 6.28 9.97
C VAL A 285 8.20 7.13 10.79
N GLN A 286 7.78 6.60 11.94
CA GLN A 286 6.84 7.29 12.83
C GLN A 286 7.39 8.64 13.32
N ASP A 287 8.65 8.68 13.74
CA ASP A 287 9.32 9.92 14.18
C ASP A 287 9.39 10.98 13.05
N ASP A 288 9.56 10.57 11.80
CA ASP A 288 9.50 11.47 10.63
C ASP A 288 8.10 12.02 10.41
N VAL A 289 7.08 11.15 10.48
CA VAL A 289 5.66 11.51 10.32
C VAL A 289 5.23 12.50 11.40
N GLU A 290 5.56 12.25 12.66
CA GLU A 290 5.21 13.13 13.79
C GLU A 290 5.83 14.52 13.64
N ARG A 291 7.10 14.57 13.31
CA ARG A 291 7.82 15.83 13.09
C ARG A 291 7.23 16.64 11.92
N ARG A 292 6.81 15.97 10.87
CA ARG A 292 6.34 16.57 9.63
C ARG A 292 4.82 16.56 9.46
N TRP A 293 4.05 16.19 10.48
CA TRP A 293 2.61 15.99 10.38
C TRP A 293 1.89 17.08 9.60
N ASN A 294 2.04 18.33 10.02
CA ASN A 294 1.33 19.45 9.41
C ASN A 294 1.80 19.72 7.96
N GLU A 295 3.08 19.52 7.66
CA GLU A 295 3.64 19.61 6.30
C GLU A 295 3.03 18.55 5.40
N LEU A 296 3.03 17.28 5.83
CA LEU A 296 2.50 16.15 5.05
C LEU A 296 1.01 16.32 4.77
N VAL A 297 0.23 16.71 5.79
CA VAL A 297 -1.20 17.00 5.62
C VAL A 297 -1.41 18.16 4.63
N ALA A 298 -0.68 19.28 4.80
CA ALA A 298 -0.84 20.45 3.94
C ALA A 298 -0.49 20.16 2.48
N ARG A 299 0.62 19.47 2.23
CA ARG A 299 1.05 19.10 0.88
C ARG A 299 0.08 18.13 0.20
N THR A 300 -0.40 17.12 0.93
CA THR A 300 -1.36 16.14 0.41
C THR A 300 -2.71 16.80 0.10
N THR A 301 -3.22 17.62 1.02
CA THR A 301 -4.50 18.31 0.81
C THR A 301 -4.42 19.39 -0.27
N ALA A 302 -3.25 19.98 -0.52
CA ALA A 302 -3.05 20.90 -1.64
C ALA A 302 -3.27 20.21 -3.00
N TRP A 303 -2.89 18.94 -3.13
CA TRP A 303 -3.15 18.15 -4.32
C TRP A 303 -4.65 17.91 -4.54
N THR A 304 -5.35 17.38 -3.53
CA THR A 304 -6.80 17.17 -3.64
C THR A 304 -7.55 18.49 -3.90
N ALA A 305 -7.10 19.58 -3.29
CA ALA A 305 -7.66 20.91 -3.54
C ALA A 305 -7.42 21.41 -4.98
N THR A 306 -6.36 20.97 -5.64
CA THR A 306 -6.12 21.27 -7.05
C THR A 306 -7.15 20.57 -7.93
N LEU A 307 -7.42 19.29 -7.66
CA LEU A 307 -8.43 18.51 -8.37
C LEU A 307 -9.85 19.07 -8.16
N THR A 308 -10.24 19.30 -6.91
CA THR A 308 -11.61 19.75 -6.55
C THR A 308 -11.91 21.19 -6.96
N ARG A 309 -10.89 22.03 -7.19
CA ARG A 309 -11.02 23.38 -7.72
C ARG A 309 -10.91 23.47 -9.25
N SER A 310 -10.71 22.34 -9.92
CA SER A 310 -10.71 22.31 -11.39
C SER A 310 -12.11 22.59 -11.96
N SER A 311 -12.21 22.74 -13.27
CA SER A 311 -13.49 22.89 -13.99
C SER A 311 -14.25 21.57 -14.19
N LEU A 312 -13.69 20.46 -13.74
CA LEU A 312 -14.30 19.13 -13.84
C LEU A 312 -15.46 18.98 -12.85
N SER A 313 -16.44 18.18 -13.20
CA SER A 313 -17.51 17.83 -12.27
C SER A 313 -16.97 16.98 -11.10
N PRO A 314 -17.63 16.97 -9.92
CA PRO A 314 -17.21 16.12 -8.80
C PRO A 314 -17.06 14.64 -9.17
N ARG A 315 -17.90 14.13 -10.09
CA ARG A 315 -17.82 12.74 -10.56
C ARG A 315 -16.57 12.48 -11.41
N GLU A 316 -16.21 13.42 -12.26
CA GLU A 316 -14.97 13.31 -13.05
C GLU A 316 -13.74 13.41 -12.17
N VAL A 317 -13.74 14.31 -11.19
CA VAL A 317 -12.66 14.43 -10.20
C VAL A 317 -12.49 13.13 -9.42
N ASP A 318 -13.57 12.55 -8.92
CA ASP A 318 -13.54 11.29 -8.18
C ASP A 318 -13.00 10.14 -9.05
N HIS A 319 -13.48 10.04 -10.29
CA HIS A 319 -13.00 9.04 -11.25
C HIS A 319 -11.50 9.17 -11.54
N LEU A 320 -11.00 10.38 -11.79
CA LEU A 320 -9.60 10.64 -12.07
C LEU A 320 -8.73 10.35 -10.84
N ALA A 321 -9.14 10.84 -9.67
CA ALA A 321 -8.41 10.63 -8.43
C ALA A 321 -8.32 9.14 -8.06
N ALA A 322 -9.37 8.37 -8.31
CA ALA A 322 -9.39 6.93 -8.05
C ALA A 322 -8.34 6.16 -8.87
N GLN A 323 -8.02 6.62 -10.09
CA GLN A 323 -6.99 5.99 -10.93
C GLN A 323 -5.58 6.11 -10.33
N GLU A 324 -5.33 7.10 -9.48
CA GLU A 324 -4.04 7.28 -8.82
C GLU A 324 -3.76 6.18 -7.78
N ALA A 325 -4.82 5.58 -7.25
CA ALA A 325 -4.73 4.62 -6.15
C ALA A 325 -3.96 3.35 -6.54
N TYR A 326 -4.07 2.86 -7.77
CA TYR A 326 -3.42 1.61 -8.15
C TYR A 326 -1.89 1.74 -8.20
N VAL A 327 -1.35 2.90 -8.63
CA VAL A 327 0.11 3.15 -8.62
C VAL A 327 0.67 3.12 -7.20
N ARG A 328 -0.16 3.45 -6.21
CA ARG A 328 0.21 3.47 -4.79
C ARG A 328 -0.33 2.27 -3.99
N SER A 329 -0.95 1.33 -4.67
CA SER A 329 -1.38 0.06 -4.10
C SER A 329 -0.21 -0.92 -4.00
N PRO A 330 -0.37 -2.08 -3.33
CA PRO A 330 0.64 -3.15 -3.35
C PRO A 330 0.97 -3.70 -4.75
N THR A 331 0.24 -3.30 -5.79
CA THR A 331 0.52 -3.65 -7.19
C THR A 331 1.81 -3.03 -7.71
N CYS A 332 2.22 -1.87 -7.16
CA CYS A 332 3.42 -1.15 -7.56
C CYS A 332 4.37 -0.95 -6.37
N PHE A 333 5.68 -0.98 -6.64
CA PHE A 333 6.69 -0.70 -5.62
C PHE A 333 8.00 -0.24 -6.25
N VAL A 334 8.87 0.35 -5.42
CA VAL A 334 10.25 0.64 -5.79
C VAL A 334 11.15 -0.32 -5.02
N GLY A 335 11.97 -1.08 -5.74
CA GLY A 335 12.94 -2.00 -5.17
C GLY A 335 14.13 -1.30 -4.53
N ALA A 336 14.90 -2.01 -3.71
CA ALA A 336 16.12 -1.49 -3.11
C ALA A 336 17.20 -1.14 -4.16
N ASP A 337 17.08 -1.65 -5.37
CA ASP A 337 17.90 -1.28 -6.53
C ASP A 337 17.48 0.07 -7.17
N GLY A 338 16.49 0.74 -6.62
CA GLY A 338 15.98 2.03 -7.07
C GLY A 338 15.09 1.95 -8.32
N ARG A 339 14.70 0.76 -8.76
CA ARG A 339 13.83 0.58 -9.92
C ARG A 339 12.37 0.52 -9.54
N PHE A 340 11.53 1.10 -10.39
CA PHE A 340 10.08 0.98 -10.29
C PHE A 340 9.62 -0.33 -10.91
N TYR A 341 8.77 -1.02 -10.16
CA TYR A 341 8.17 -2.29 -10.51
C TYR A 341 6.66 -2.20 -10.43
N GLY A 342 5.99 -2.47 -11.54
CA GLY A 342 4.54 -2.47 -11.63
C GLY A 342 4.01 -3.81 -12.13
N HIS A 343 3.08 -4.41 -11.39
CA HIS A 343 2.28 -5.54 -11.86
C HIS A 343 1.11 -5.00 -12.68
N GLU A 344 0.50 -5.81 -13.51
CA GLU A 344 -0.71 -5.42 -14.23
C GLU A 344 -1.96 -5.77 -13.42
N GLY A 345 -2.89 -4.83 -13.31
CA GLY A 345 -4.13 -4.99 -12.53
C GLY A 345 -4.04 -4.39 -11.14
N SER A 346 -5.01 -4.72 -10.29
CA SER A 346 -5.21 -4.12 -8.96
C SER A 346 -5.24 -5.11 -7.81
N LEU A 347 -4.81 -6.35 -8.03
CA LEU A 347 -4.85 -7.42 -7.03
C LEU A 347 -3.60 -7.46 -6.13
N GLY A 348 -2.72 -6.48 -6.25
CA GLY A 348 -1.45 -6.42 -5.53
C GLY A 348 -0.31 -7.14 -6.24
N ALA A 349 0.91 -6.93 -5.77
CA ALA A 349 2.09 -7.60 -6.27
C ALA A 349 2.15 -9.03 -5.71
N SER A 350 2.10 -10.00 -6.59
CA SER A 350 2.36 -11.40 -6.25
C SER A 350 3.87 -11.63 -6.04
N THR A 351 4.23 -12.55 -5.16
CA THR A 351 5.60 -13.09 -5.11
C THR A 351 5.87 -14.04 -6.27
N TRP A 352 4.83 -14.49 -6.93
CA TRP A 352 4.87 -15.44 -8.05
C TRP A 352 4.81 -14.72 -9.38
N MET A 353 5.49 -15.26 -10.38
CA MET A 353 5.41 -14.77 -11.77
C MET A 353 4.01 -14.93 -12.38
N TRP A 354 3.17 -15.80 -11.83
CA TRP A 354 1.79 -15.95 -12.24
C TRP A 354 0.84 -15.78 -11.06
N SER A 355 0.02 -14.75 -11.14
CA SER A 355 -1.11 -14.56 -10.27
C SER A 355 -2.18 -15.61 -10.57
N GLY A 356 -2.62 -16.34 -9.65
CA GLY A 356 -3.74 -17.25 -9.88
C GLY A 356 -3.98 -18.17 -8.71
N VAL A 357 -2.93 -18.53 -7.98
CA VAL A 357 -3.05 -19.42 -6.83
C VAL A 357 -2.95 -18.68 -5.51
N PHE A 358 -2.24 -17.54 -5.46
CA PHE A 358 -1.98 -16.79 -4.22
C PHE A 358 -2.39 -15.31 -4.28
N GLY A 359 -3.27 -14.95 -5.19
CA GLY A 359 -3.66 -13.56 -5.40
C GLY A 359 -2.54 -12.75 -6.06
N GLY A 360 -2.84 -11.53 -6.38
CA GLY A 360 -1.92 -10.64 -7.06
C GLY A 360 -2.15 -10.57 -8.57
N SER A 361 -1.51 -9.62 -9.18
CA SER A 361 -1.62 -9.29 -10.58
C SER A 361 -0.51 -9.96 -11.39
N CYS A 362 -0.66 -10.04 -12.71
CA CYS A 362 0.36 -10.59 -13.59
C CYS A 362 1.67 -9.81 -13.50
N PRO A 363 2.83 -10.48 -13.67
CA PRO A 363 4.11 -9.90 -13.25
C PRO A 363 4.65 -8.81 -14.16
N LEU A 364 5.49 -8.15 -13.65
CA LEU A 364 6.38 -7.00 -13.69
C LEU A 364 6.58 -6.36 -15.07
N ASN A 365 6.24 -5.06 -15.12
CA ASN A 365 6.54 -4.11 -16.18
C ASN A 365 6.16 -4.65 -17.57
N CYS A 366 4.96 -5.25 -17.65
CA CYS A 366 4.44 -5.75 -18.92
C CYS A 366 4.37 -4.60 -19.93
N THR A 367 5.17 -4.68 -20.99
CA THR A 367 5.35 -3.58 -21.95
C THR A 367 4.06 -3.22 -22.67
N HIS A 368 3.21 -4.19 -22.99
CA HIS A 368 1.95 -3.94 -23.67
C HIS A 368 0.86 -3.39 -22.73
N VAL A 369 0.83 -3.77 -21.46
CA VAL A 369 -0.14 -3.24 -20.49
C VAL A 369 0.23 -1.83 -20.04
N TRP A 370 1.50 -1.61 -19.71
CA TRP A 370 1.97 -0.30 -19.27
C TRP A 370 2.01 0.75 -20.38
N GLN A 371 1.73 0.38 -21.64
CA GLN A 371 1.66 1.36 -22.72
C GLN A 371 0.50 2.35 -22.55
N TYR A 372 -0.65 1.91 -22.09
CA TYR A 372 -1.85 2.74 -21.96
C TYR A 372 -2.02 3.33 -20.56
N GLU A 373 -1.12 3.00 -19.65
CA GLU A 373 -1.05 3.66 -18.35
C GLU A 373 -0.54 5.10 -18.53
N ALA A 374 -1.27 6.08 -17.98
CA ALA A 374 -0.96 7.48 -18.16
C ALA A 374 -0.75 8.25 -16.84
N ALA A 375 -1.24 7.73 -15.70
CA ALA A 375 -1.16 8.40 -14.42
C ALA A 375 0.29 8.55 -13.95
N LEU A 376 1.12 7.51 -14.10
CA LEU A 376 2.53 7.52 -13.71
C LEU A 376 3.30 8.65 -14.39
N ALA A 377 3.15 8.79 -15.71
CA ALA A 377 3.81 9.85 -16.47
C ALA A 377 3.34 11.26 -16.08
N GLY A 378 2.10 11.38 -15.61
CA GLY A 378 1.53 12.64 -15.14
C GLY A 378 1.95 13.01 -13.73
N LEU A 379 1.95 12.06 -12.82
CA LEU A 379 2.11 12.26 -11.40
C LEU A 379 3.56 12.09 -10.93
N TRP A 380 4.25 11.07 -11.45
CA TRP A 380 5.64 10.78 -11.10
C TRP A 380 6.49 10.49 -12.34
N PRO A 381 6.76 11.51 -13.18
CA PRO A 381 7.48 11.32 -14.45
C PRO A 381 8.88 10.74 -14.28
N THR A 382 9.46 10.84 -13.08
CA THR A 382 10.74 10.19 -12.74
C THR A 382 10.63 8.66 -12.66
N LEU A 383 9.50 8.14 -12.17
CA LEU A 383 9.24 6.69 -12.12
C LEU A 383 8.95 6.15 -13.52
N GLU A 384 8.20 6.89 -14.33
CA GLU A 384 7.95 6.52 -15.73
C GLU A 384 9.28 6.42 -16.51
N ARG A 385 10.16 7.44 -16.36
CA ARG A 385 11.51 7.39 -16.96
C ARG A 385 12.34 6.22 -16.47
N ASN A 386 12.25 5.90 -15.17
CA ASN A 386 12.94 4.75 -14.59
C ASN A 386 12.50 3.43 -15.25
N MET A 387 11.23 3.31 -15.60
CA MET A 387 10.71 2.19 -16.36
C MET A 387 11.31 2.16 -17.78
N ARG A 388 11.35 3.31 -18.50
CA ARG A 388 12.00 3.42 -19.83
C ARG A 388 13.48 3.09 -19.77
N ASP A 389 14.20 3.59 -18.76
CA ASP A 389 15.62 3.26 -18.57
C ASP A 389 15.80 1.75 -18.33
N THR A 390 14.91 1.12 -17.61
CA THR A 390 14.94 -0.34 -17.41
C THR A 390 14.70 -1.10 -18.70
N GLU A 391 13.76 -0.65 -19.54
CA GLU A 391 13.52 -1.27 -20.85
C GLU A 391 14.75 -1.22 -21.78
N PHE A 392 15.41 -0.07 -21.85
CA PHE A 392 16.57 0.10 -22.76
C PHE A 392 17.88 -0.45 -22.21
N ASP A 393 18.14 -0.31 -20.90
CA ASP A 393 19.42 -0.68 -20.30
C ASP A 393 19.48 -2.15 -19.88
N ILE A 394 18.32 -2.75 -19.57
CA ILE A 394 18.24 -4.10 -18.99
C ILE A 394 17.53 -5.05 -19.93
N MET A 395 16.36 -4.67 -20.46
CA MET A 395 15.51 -5.61 -21.20
C MET A 395 15.90 -5.72 -22.68
N GLN A 396 16.44 -4.67 -23.30
CA GLN A 396 16.67 -4.66 -24.73
C GLN A 396 17.70 -5.70 -25.18
N ALA A 397 17.29 -6.58 -26.09
CA ALA A 397 18.16 -7.56 -26.74
C ALA A 397 19.18 -6.93 -27.68
N PRO A 398 20.28 -7.64 -28.03
CA PRO A 398 21.25 -7.19 -29.05
C PRO A 398 20.62 -6.92 -30.42
N ASN A 399 19.56 -7.65 -30.79
CA ASN A 399 18.81 -7.45 -32.04
C ASN A 399 17.86 -6.25 -32.00
N GLY A 400 17.74 -5.58 -30.84
CA GLY A 400 16.90 -4.41 -30.63
C GLY A 400 15.53 -4.70 -30.04
N SER A 401 15.06 -5.94 -30.00
CA SER A 401 13.76 -6.29 -29.39
C SER A 401 13.75 -6.04 -27.89
N ILE A 402 12.56 -5.85 -27.32
CA ILE A 402 12.34 -5.76 -25.88
C ILE A 402 11.35 -6.85 -25.50
N PRO A 403 11.66 -7.71 -24.52
CA PRO A 403 10.78 -8.79 -24.12
C PRO A 403 9.48 -8.24 -23.52
N HIS A 404 8.48 -9.07 -23.52
CA HIS A 404 7.13 -8.77 -23.04
C HIS A 404 7.12 -8.26 -21.59
N ARG A 405 7.91 -8.90 -20.71
CA ARG A 405 7.96 -8.63 -19.27
C ARG A 405 9.39 -8.51 -18.77
N LEU A 406 9.56 -7.73 -17.72
CA LEU A 406 10.80 -7.65 -16.98
C LEU A 406 10.96 -8.89 -16.10
N ARG A 407 12.17 -9.45 -16.10
CA ARG A 407 12.57 -10.50 -15.16
C ARG A 407 13.35 -9.91 -13.99
N VAL A 408 13.01 -10.30 -12.77
CA VAL A 408 13.66 -9.82 -11.56
C VAL A 408 14.23 -10.96 -10.73
N PRO A 409 15.35 -10.73 -10.05
CA PRO A 409 16.18 -9.51 -10.05
C PRO A 409 16.78 -9.20 -11.44
N VAL A 410 17.01 -7.92 -11.71
CA VAL A 410 17.40 -7.45 -13.05
C VAL A 410 18.75 -7.97 -13.57
N TYR A 411 19.55 -8.59 -12.70
CA TYR A 411 20.81 -9.26 -13.10
C TYR A 411 20.59 -10.65 -13.73
N LEU A 412 19.37 -11.18 -13.65
CA LEU A 412 19.03 -12.42 -14.34
C LEU A 412 18.94 -12.21 -15.85
N PRO A 413 19.21 -13.24 -16.66
CA PRO A 413 19.00 -13.14 -18.10
C PRO A 413 17.57 -12.70 -18.41
N GLN A 414 17.43 -11.66 -19.23
CA GLN A 414 16.13 -11.13 -19.62
C GLN A 414 15.52 -11.86 -20.81
N MET A 415 16.37 -12.54 -21.58
CA MET A 415 16.07 -13.21 -22.83
C MET A 415 16.05 -14.71 -22.60
N THR A 416 14.87 -15.25 -22.36
CA THR A 416 14.69 -16.70 -22.26
C THR A 416 13.56 -17.12 -23.19
N ASP A 417 13.67 -18.31 -23.75
CA ASP A 417 12.65 -18.93 -24.62
C ASP A 417 11.38 -19.34 -23.84
N GLU A 418 11.19 -18.78 -22.65
CA GLU A 418 10.09 -19.15 -21.78
C GLU A 418 8.84 -18.34 -22.04
N LEU A 419 7.84 -19.07 -22.31
CA LEU A 419 6.37 -18.97 -22.23
C LEU A 419 5.67 -17.63 -22.41
N ILE A 420 6.26 -16.48 -22.15
CA ILE A 420 5.60 -15.19 -22.38
C ILE A 420 6.59 -14.17 -22.92
N GLY A 421 6.58 -14.05 -24.24
CA GLY A 421 7.16 -12.91 -24.89
C GLY A 421 8.65 -12.78 -24.74
N GLY A 422 9.38 -13.88 -24.85
CA GLY A 422 10.83 -13.87 -25.04
C GLY A 422 11.23 -13.05 -26.27
N PRO A 423 12.53 -12.93 -26.57
CA PRO A 423 13.04 -12.05 -27.64
C PRO A 423 12.52 -12.41 -29.04
N GLU A 424 12.00 -13.62 -29.23
CA GLU A 424 11.48 -14.09 -30.51
C GLU A 424 10.02 -13.66 -30.74
N GLU A 425 9.22 -13.50 -29.67
CA GLU A 425 7.83 -13.11 -29.74
C GLU A 425 7.49 -11.98 -28.75
N PRO A 426 8.19 -10.82 -28.83
CA PRO A 426 7.87 -9.69 -27.97
C PRO A 426 6.51 -9.08 -28.35
N ALA A 427 5.82 -8.47 -27.38
CA ALA A 427 4.59 -7.72 -27.66
C ALA A 427 4.90 -6.52 -28.56
N LEU A 428 4.39 -6.55 -29.80
CA LEU A 428 4.66 -5.51 -30.79
C LEU A 428 4.13 -4.15 -30.35
N ASP A 429 2.92 -4.09 -29.83
CA ASP A 429 2.32 -2.86 -29.30
C ASP A 429 3.13 -2.29 -28.13
N GLY A 430 3.67 -3.14 -27.26
CA GLY A 430 4.59 -2.72 -26.19
C GLY A 430 5.86 -2.08 -26.70
N MET A 431 6.49 -2.65 -27.71
CA MET A 431 7.69 -2.11 -28.35
C MET A 431 7.43 -0.79 -29.07
N LEU A 432 6.32 -0.68 -29.80
CA LEU A 432 5.89 0.56 -30.45
C LEU A 432 5.63 1.65 -29.41
N ALA A 433 4.93 1.30 -28.35
CA ALA A 433 4.63 2.23 -27.25
C ALA A 433 5.90 2.69 -26.52
N THR A 434 6.91 1.85 -26.38
CA THR A 434 8.20 2.24 -25.76
C THR A 434 8.86 3.38 -26.53
N ILE A 435 8.78 3.38 -27.87
CA ILE A 435 9.27 4.49 -28.70
C ILE A 435 8.43 5.77 -28.44
N LEU A 436 7.11 5.66 -28.50
CA LEU A 436 6.20 6.80 -28.31
C LEU A 436 6.30 7.39 -26.91
N LYS A 437 6.39 6.53 -25.90
CA LYS A 437 6.57 6.96 -24.50
C LYS A 437 7.91 7.63 -24.26
N SER A 438 8.96 7.28 -25.00
CA SER A 438 10.25 7.98 -24.92
C SER A 438 10.14 9.44 -25.34
N LEU A 439 9.33 9.75 -26.34
CA LEU A 439 9.01 11.14 -26.71
C LEU A 439 8.22 11.84 -25.61
N ARG A 440 7.19 11.17 -25.06
CA ARG A 440 6.39 11.67 -23.94
C ARG A 440 7.26 11.98 -22.71
N ASP A 441 8.18 11.09 -22.37
CA ASP A 441 9.07 11.25 -21.22
C ASP A 441 10.03 12.43 -21.40
N MET A 442 10.54 12.62 -22.62
CA MET A 442 11.34 13.79 -22.97
C MET A 442 10.55 15.09 -22.78
N GLN A 443 9.30 15.13 -23.23
CA GLN A 443 8.41 16.29 -23.12
C GLN A 443 8.01 16.56 -21.66
N ARG A 444 7.92 15.52 -20.83
CA ARG A 444 7.55 15.59 -19.40
C ARG A 444 8.74 15.70 -18.45
N GLY A 445 9.85 16.25 -18.92
CA GLY A 445 10.96 16.71 -18.09
C GLY A 445 12.20 15.84 -18.10
N ALA A 446 12.26 14.74 -18.86
CA ALA A 446 13.52 14.05 -19.11
C ALA A 446 14.51 14.91 -19.91
N GLY A 447 13.99 15.70 -20.82
CA GLY A 447 14.77 16.60 -21.63
C GLY A 447 15.44 15.93 -22.84
N ARG A 448 16.02 16.78 -23.70
CA ARG A 448 16.65 16.31 -24.94
C ARG A 448 17.93 15.50 -24.72
N ASP A 449 18.68 15.78 -23.67
CA ASP A 449 19.94 15.09 -23.38
C ASP A 449 19.66 13.62 -22.97
N TRP A 450 18.61 13.37 -22.20
CA TRP A 450 18.16 12.02 -21.87
C TRP A 450 17.75 11.27 -23.14
N LEU A 451 16.94 11.90 -24.00
CA LEU A 451 16.50 11.29 -25.27
C LEU A 451 17.70 11.00 -26.19
N ALA A 452 18.65 11.94 -26.30
CA ALA A 452 19.86 11.76 -27.09
C ALA A 452 20.70 10.57 -26.60
N ALA A 453 20.82 10.40 -25.26
CA ALA A 453 21.51 9.25 -24.69
C ALA A 453 20.82 7.91 -24.99
N ARG A 454 19.49 7.89 -25.10
CA ARG A 454 18.68 6.70 -25.42
C ARG A 454 18.49 6.48 -26.93
N TRP A 455 18.80 7.49 -27.75
CA TRP A 455 18.55 7.46 -29.19
C TRP A 455 19.12 6.23 -29.92
N PRO A 456 20.35 5.78 -29.65
CA PRO A 456 20.86 4.56 -30.26
C PRO A 456 20.03 3.30 -29.94
N ALA A 457 19.49 3.20 -28.73
CA ALA A 457 18.63 2.09 -28.32
C ALA A 457 17.25 2.16 -28.99
N ILE A 458 16.68 3.37 -29.08
CA ILE A 458 15.42 3.62 -29.79
C ILE A 458 15.55 3.26 -31.27
N VAL A 459 16.66 3.64 -31.91
CA VAL A 459 16.91 3.32 -33.33
C VAL A 459 17.07 1.80 -33.53
N ARG A 460 17.71 1.09 -32.61
CA ARG A 460 17.79 -0.37 -32.69
C ARG A 460 16.41 -1.02 -32.59
N LEU A 461 15.58 -0.56 -31.64
CA LEU A 461 14.22 -1.04 -31.47
C LEU A 461 13.36 -0.78 -32.73
N TYR A 462 13.40 0.45 -33.26
CA TYR A 462 12.71 0.83 -34.49
C TYR A 462 13.11 -0.06 -35.69
N ARG A 463 14.42 -0.28 -35.87
CA ARG A 463 14.94 -1.14 -36.94
C ARG A 463 14.46 -2.58 -36.80
N HIS A 464 14.49 -3.11 -35.60
CA HIS A 464 13.97 -4.46 -35.32
C HIS A 464 12.50 -4.59 -35.73
N ILE A 465 11.66 -3.60 -35.40
CA ILE A 465 10.25 -3.59 -35.76
C ILE A 465 10.09 -3.50 -37.29
N ALA A 466 10.79 -2.55 -37.93
CA ALA A 466 10.72 -2.34 -39.37
C ALA A 466 11.17 -3.60 -40.15
N GLU A 467 12.30 -4.18 -39.80
CA GLU A 467 12.82 -5.37 -40.46
C GLU A 467 11.89 -6.59 -40.35
N LYS A 468 11.16 -6.71 -39.23
CA LYS A 468 10.29 -7.87 -38.96
C LYS A 468 8.88 -7.71 -39.51
N TRP A 469 8.28 -6.51 -39.41
CA TRP A 469 6.86 -6.29 -39.69
C TRP A 469 6.56 -5.30 -40.84
N ASP A 470 7.57 -4.52 -41.31
CA ASP A 470 7.47 -3.56 -42.43
C ASP A 470 8.72 -3.71 -43.32
N ALA A 471 9.05 -4.96 -43.72
CA ALA A 471 10.29 -5.27 -44.42
C ALA A 471 10.36 -4.69 -45.82
N ASP A 472 9.25 -4.43 -46.47
CA ASP A 472 9.14 -3.78 -47.77
C ASP A 472 9.13 -2.25 -47.73
N GLY A 473 8.99 -1.68 -46.52
CA GLY A 473 9.07 -0.25 -46.25
C GLY A 473 7.84 0.54 -46.77
N ASP A 474 6.71 -0.12 -46.88
CA ASP A 474 5.47 0.53 -47.36
C ASP A 474 4.72 1.28 -46.26
N GLY A 475 5.20 1.20 -44.98
CA GLY A 475 4.63 1.84 -43.82
C GLY A 475 3.46 1.06 -43.20
N VAL A 476 3.29 -0.20 -43.60
CA VAL A 476 2.22 -1.08 -43.11
C VAL A 476 2.83 -2.28 -42.40
N LEU A 477 2.28 -2.59 -41.23
CA LEU A 477 2.73 -3.77 -40.46
C LEU A 477 2.06 -5.04 -40.98
N HIS A 478 2.85 -6.02 -41.31
CA HIS A 478 2.44 -7.31 -41.86
C HIS A 478 2.72 -8.48 -40.90
N GLY A 479 2.20 -9.66 -41.22
CA GLY A 479 2.46 -10.88 -40.48
C GLY A 479 1.72 -10.98 -39.15
N ILE A 480 2.23 -11.83 -38.25
CA ILE A 480 1.67 -12.06 -36.92
C ILE A 480 2.19 -10.99 -35.95
N GLN A 481 1.28 -10.41 -35.21
CA GLN A 481 1.50 -9.23 -34.35
C GLN A 481 1.03 -9.54 -32.92
N PRO A 482 1.90 -10.09 -32.06
CA PRO A 482 1.58 -10.29 -30.65
C PRO A 482 1.22 -8.99 -29.94
N SER A 483 0.18 -9.01 -29.12
CA SER A 483 -0.37 -7.77 -28.51
C SER A 483 -1.09 -8.01 -27.19
N THR A 484 -1.47 -6.90 -26.55
CA THR A 484 -2.27 -6.85 -25.33
C THR A 484 -3.64 -7.54 -25.41
N HIS A 485 -4.08 -7.97 -26.59
CA HIS A 485 -5.35 -8.69 -26.74
C HIS A 485 -5.25 -10.17 -26.32
N ASP A 486 -4.08 -10.63 -25.89
CA ASP A 486 -3.76 -12.04 -25.57
C ASP A 486 -4.08 -13.02 -26.72
N ILE A 487 -4.22 -12.48 -27.90
CA ILE A 487 -4.30 -13.20 -29.19
C ILE A 487 -3.42 -12.50 -30.20
N ASP A 488 -2.84 -13.26 -31.10
CA ASP A 488 -2.08 -12.70 -32.20
C ASP A 488 -3.00 -11.97 -33.17
N LEU A 489 -2.73 -10.71 -33.42
CA LEU A 489 -3.32 -10.00 -34.55
C LEU A 489 -2.56 -10.40 -35.81
N ALA A 490 -3.23 -10.40 -36.95
CA ALA A 490 -2.62 -10.74 -38.24
C ALA A 490 -3.02 -9.74 -39.34
N GLY A 491 -2.05 -9.38 -40.18
CA GLY A 491 -2.26 -8.46 -41.29
C GLY A 491 -2.50 -7.01 -40.85
N VAL A 492 -3.04 -6.23 -41.76
CA VAL A 492 -3.26 -4.81 -41.56
C VAL A 492 -4.40 -4.59 -40.55
N ASN A 493 -4.12 -3.90 -39.47
CA ASN A 493 -5.13 -3.53 -38.49
C ASN A 493 -4.90 -2.12 -37.94
N PRO A 494 -5.96 -1.37 -37.57
CA PRO A 494 -5.82 0.01 -37.14
C PRO A 494 -5.16 0.15 -35.77
N PHE A 495 -5.21 -0.85 -34.88
CA PHE A 495 -4.59 -0.78 -33.57
C PHE A 495 -3.08 -0.64 -33.69
N MET A 496 -2.41 -1.57 -34.35
CA MET A 496 -0.95 -1.53 -34.56
C MET A 496 -0.56 -0.40 -35.52
N GLY A 497 -1.32 -0.20 -36.60
CA GLY A 497 -1.07 0.86 -37.56
C GLY A 497 -1.06 2.25 -36.92
N THR A 498 -1.94 2.52 -35.98
CA THR A 498 -1.94 3.80 -35.27
C THR A 498 -0.69 4.02 -34.41
N LEU A 499 -0.15 2.95 -33.83
CA LEU A 499 1.09 3.02 -33.04
C LEU A 499 2.35 3.12 -33.93
N TRP A 500 2.29 2.60 -35.17
CA TRP A 500 3.39 2.61 -36.12
C TRP A 500 3.51 3.90 -36.93
N LEU A 501 2.37 4.49 -37.30
CA LEU A 501 2.37 5.75 -38.04
C LEU A 501 2.95 6.86 -37.17
N PRO A 502 3.99 7.58 -37.62
CA PRO A 502 4.52 8.71 -36.88
C PRO A 502 3.45 9.81 -36.78
N PRO A 503 3.40 10.53 -35.62
CA PRO A 503 2.53 11.70 -35.46
C PRO A 503 2.97 12.86 -36.38
#